data_366519f64b4efb36e93b27b31264ec7a
#
_entry.id   366519f64b4efb36e93b27b31264ec7a
#
_cell.length_a   1.000
_cell.length_b   1.000
_cell.length_c   1.000
_cell.angle_alpha   90.00
_cell.angle_beta   90.00
_cell.angle_gamma   90.00
#
_symmetry.space_group_name_H-M   'P 1'
#
loop_
_entity.id
_entity.type
_entity.pdbx_description
1 polymer ?
#
loop_
_entity_poly.entity_id
_entity_poly.type
_entity_poly.pdbx_seq_one_letter_code
_entity_poly.pdbx_strand_id
1 'polypeptide(L)'
;VLIVDDSAVVRKILSEAIAAESDMEVVGTAPDPYIARDKILALNPDVLTLDIEMPRMDGLTFLKQLMHRHPVPTIIISSLGQASCAATLEALRCGAVDVLAKPAGPYSVGDLRQSLAARIRGAAAARPRIARDLAATVVRERTPAVTVGTAGHPQTVIAIGASTGGTVAIQEILLQLSADMPPMVITQHIPAGFSLAFANRLDKLCRMEVREAVNGDTLRRGLALVAPGDYHLLLRRSGTGYAIELQQGPQVCYQRPSVDVMFASVAQAAGNYGVGVLLTGMGSDGAKGMLALRRAGGTTIAQDESSCVVYGMPREAKRLDAVGTVASLADIAGVLTRAVKLQANQGAKST
;
A
#
# COMPACT_ATOMS: atom_id res chain seq x y z
N VAL A 1 -4.85 -23.48 -1.73
CA VAL A 1 -5.70 -22.29 -1.78
C VAL A 1 -7.17 -22.71 -1.78
N LEU A 2 -8.03 -22.05 -0.99
CA LEU A 2 -9.49 -22.20 -1.05
C LEU A 2 -10.10 -20.95 -1.70
N ILE A 3 -10.97 -21.12 -2.70
CA ILE A 3 -11.60 -20.04 -3.45
C ILE A 3 -13.04 -19.86 -2.99
N VAL A 4 -13.41 -18.65 -2.54
CA VAL A 4 -14.76 -18.31 -2.07
C VAL A 4 -15.32 -17.16 -2.91
N ASP A 5 -16.31 -17.44 -3.75
CA ASP A 5 -16.96 -16.48 -4.65
C ASP A 5 -18.30 -17.06 -5.07
N ASP A 6 -19.36 -16.27 -5.18
CA ASP A 6 -20.68 -16.77 -5.58
C ASP A 6 -20.77 -17.09 -7.08
N SER A 7 -19.93 -16.40 -7.90
CA SER A 7 -19.87 -16.62 -9.35
C SER A 7 -19.09 -17.90 -9.72
N ALA A 8 -19.77 -18.87 -10.31
CA ALA A 8 -19.13 -20.08 -10.83
C ALA A 8 -18.06 -19.79 -11.89
N VAL A 9 -18.25 -18.72 -12.68
CA VAL A 9 -17.29 -18.29 -13.71
C VAL A 9 -16.01 -17.78 -13.07
N VAL A 10 -16.12 -16.92 -12.04
CA VAL A 10 -14.94 -16.39 -11.32
C VAL A 10 -14.20 -17.54 -10.64
N ARG A 11 -14.90 -18.45 -9.95
CA ARG A 11 -14.26 -19.63 -9.34
C ARG A 11 -13.48 -20.45 -10.36
N LYS A 12 -14.03 -20.68 -11.57
CA LYS A 12 -13.36 -21.40 -12.64
C LYS A 12 -12.09 -20.67 -13.12
N ILE A 13 -12.19 -19.36 -13.40
CA ILE A 13 -11.05 -18.54 -13.84
C ILE A 13 -9.91 -18.55 -12.81
N LEU A 14 -10.23 -18.36 -11.53
CA LEU A 14 -9.25 -18.39 -10.46
C LEU A 14 -8.63 -19.78 -10.29
N SER A 15 -9.44 -20.84 -10.39
CA SER A 15 -8.94 -22.22 -10.31
C SER A 15 -7.97 -22.55 -11.44
N GLU A 16 -8.29 -22.18 -12.68
CA GLU A 16 -7.40 -22.36 -13.84
C GLU A 16 -6.11 -21.55 -13.72
N ALA A 17 -6.20 -20.31 -13.21
CA ALA A 17 -5.04 -19.47 -12.99
C ALA A 17 -4.08 -20.04 -11.93
N ILE A 18 -4.61 -20.58 -10.83
CA ILE A 18 -3.83 -21.20 -9.75
C ILE A 18 -3.25 -22.54 -10.18
N ALA A 19 -4.04 -23.38 -10.87
CA ALA A 19 -3.58 -24.68 -11.36
C ALA A 19 -2.45 -24.61 -12.40
N ALA A 20 -2.25 -23.45 -13.03
CA ALA A 20 -1.12 -23.23 -13.94
C ALA A 20 0.24 -23.06 -13.21
N GLU A 21 0.24 -22.85 -11.89
CA GLU A 21 1.42 -22.66 -11.07
C GLU A 21 1.81 -23.98 -10.39
N SER A 22 3.06 -24.42 -10.55
CA SER A 22 3.54 -25.72 -10.05
C SER A 22 3.67 -25.83 -8.53
N ASP A 23 3.68 -24.68 -7.84
CA ASP A 23 3.84 -24.54 -6.39
C ASP A 23 2.52 -24.26 -5.65
N MET A 24 1.38 -24.34 -6.36
CA MET A 24 0.06 -24.04 -5.82
C MET A 24 -0.96 -25.13 -6.13
N GLU A 25 -1.91 -25.31 -5.22
CA GLU A 25 -3.03 -26.22 -5.39
C GLU A 25 -4.34 -25.56 -4.96
N VAL A 26 -5.41 -25.79 -5.73
CA VAL A 26 -6.77 -25.42 -5.33
C VAL A 26 -7.37 -26.60 -4.54
N VAL A 27 -7.34 -26.51 -3.21
CA VAL A 27 -7.86 -27.54 -2.32
C VAL A 27 -9.39 -27.59 -2.29
N GLY A 28 -10.06 -26.52 -2.79
CA GLY A 28 -11.50 -26.48 -2.90
C GLY A 28 -12.04 -25.14 -3.37
N THR A 29 -13.35 -25.12 -3.66
CA THR A 29 -14.09 -23.88 -3.97
C THR A 29 -15.37 -23.83 -3.14
N ALA A 30 -15.85 -22.65 -2.78
CA ALA A 30 -17.11 -22.46 -2.05
C ALA A 30 -17.93 -21.33 -2.69
N PRO A 31 -19.26 -21.52 -2.90
CA PRO A 31 -20.12 -20.50 -3.47
C PRO A 31 -20.67 -19.51 -2.43
N ASP A 32 -20.42 -19.75 -1.14
CA ASP A 32 -20.91 -18.93 -0.04
C ASP A 32 -20.09 -19.14 1.25
N PRO A 33 -20.21 -18.22 2.23
CA PRO A 33 -19.49 -18.27 3.49
C PRO A 33 -19.74 -19.51 4.36
N TYR A 34 -20.92 -20.10 4.29
CA TYR A 34 -21.27 -21.27 5.13
C TYR A 34 -20.51 -22.49 4.65
N ILE A 35 -20.51 -22.74 3.34
CA ILE A 35 -19.74 -23.83 2.73
C ILE A 35 -18.23 -23.55 2.87
N ALA A 36 -17.82 -22.27 2.76
CA ALA A 36 -16.43 -21.88 2.99
C ALA A 36 -15.95 -22.23 4.40
N ARG A 37 -16.73 -21.93 5.43
CA ARG A 37 -16.43 -22.27 6.83
C ARG A 37 -16.16 -23.75 7.01
N ASP A 38 -17.06 -24.58 6.51
CA ASP A 38 -16.96 -26.04 6.68
C ASP A 38 -15.72 -26.59 5.94
N LYS A 39 -15.42 -26.05 4.75
CA LYS A 39 -14.22 -26.42 3.99
C LYS A 39 -12.92 -25.90 4.61
N ILE A 40 -12.91 -24.73 5.23
CA ILE A 40 -11.73 -24.21 5.95
C ILE A 40 -11.35 -25.18 7.07
N LEU A 41 -12.33 -25.62 7.86
CA LEU A 41 -12.08 -26.55 8.95
C LEU A 41 -11.65 -27.94 8.48
N ALA A 42 -12.19 -28.41 7.35
CA ALA A 42 -11.89 -29.74 6.81
C ALA A 42 -10.56 -29.78 6.03
N LEU A 43 -10.22 -28.73 5.29
CA LEU A 43 -9.12 -28.71 4.34
C LEU A 43 -7.90 -27.91 4.81
N ASN A 44 -8.05 -27.11 5.87
CA ASN A 44 -6.99 -26.25 6.44
C ASN A 44 -6.16 -25.50 5.38
N PRO A 45 -6.75 -24.63 4.56
CA PRO A 45 -6.06 -23.97 3.46
C PRO A 45 -5.03 -22.95 3.97
N ASP A 46 -3.88 -22.83 3.31
CA ASP A 46 -2.85 -21.83 3.62
C ASP A 46 -3.28 -20.42 3.23
N VAL A 47 -4.09 -20.28 2.18
CA VAL A 47 -4.57 -19.00 1.65
C VAL A 47 -6.03 -19.12 1.22
N LEU A 48 -6.78 -18.06 1.49
CA LEU A 48 -8.16 -17.89 1.04
C LEU A 48 -8.23 -16.76 0.00
N THR A 49 -8.93 -16.97 -1.13
CA THR A 49 -9.46 -15.88 -1.93
C THR A 49 -10.92 -15.68 -1.58
N LEU A 50 -11.34 -14.44 -1.34
CA LEU A 50 -12.67 -14.13 -0.80
C LEU A 50 -13.32 -12.99 -1.55
N ASP A 51 -14.49 -13.24 -2.10
CA ASP A 51 -15.37 -12.21 -2.63
C ASP A 51 -16.04 -11.43 -1.48
N ILE A 52 -16.23 -10.14 -1.70
CA ILE A 52 -16.97 -9.27 -0.78
C ILE A 52 -18.50 -9.36 -1.02
N GLU A 53 -18.90 -9.43 -2.27
CA GLU A 53 -20.30 -9.34 -2.68
C GLU A 53 -20.91 -10.74 -2.84
N MET A 54 -21.39 -11.30 -1.74
CA MET A 54 -22.04 -12.62 -1.75
C MET A 54 -23.43 -12.55 -1.12
N PRO A 55 -24.39 -13.39 -1.59
CA PRO A 55 -25.74 -13.46 -1.01
C PRO A 55 -25.72 -14.07 0.39
N ARG A 56 -26.71 -13.74 1.18
CA ARG A 56 -26.97 -14.25 2.55
C ARG A 56 -26.01 -13.75 3.62
N MET A 57 -24.71 -13.74 3.37
CA MET A 57 -23.68 -13.17 4.23
C MET A 57 -22.60 -12.58 3.33
N ASP A 58 -22.31 -11.28 3.49
CA ASP A 58 -21.24 -10.61 2.75
C ASP A 58 -19.85 -11.08 3.24
N GLY A 59 -18.87 -10.96 2.34
CA GLY A 59 -17.52 -11.41 2.60
C GLY A 59 -16.82 -10.65 3.73
N LEU A 60 -17.15 -9.36 3.96
CA LEU A 60 -16.57 -8.59 5.06
C LEU A 60 -17.02 -9.11 6.42
N THR A 61 -18.32 -9.40 6.56
CA THR A 61 -18.88 -10.03 7.78
C THR A 61 -18.26 -11.40 8.03
N PHE A 62 -18.11 -12.21 6.97
CA PHE A 62 -17.43 -13.49 7.07
C PHE A 62 -15.97 -13.35 7.47
N LEU A 63 -15.22 -12.44 6.84
CA LEU A 63 -13.82 -12.19 7.16
C LEU A 63 -13.60 -11.79 8.63
N LYS A 64 -14.45 -10.92 9.19
CA LYS A 64 -14.38 -10.52 10.61
C LYS A 64 -14.51 -11.73 11.54
N GLN A 65 -15.45 -12.62 11.25
CA GLN A 65 -15.64 -13.84 12.04
C GLN A 65 -14.45 -14.80 11.89
N LEU A 66 -13.96 -14.96 10.65
CA LEU A 66 -12.83 -15.82 10.34
C LEU A 66 -11.56 -15.36 11.06
N MET A 67 -11.21 -14.09 10.94
CA MET A 67 -10.00 -13.54 11.56
C MET A 67 -10.01 -13.61 13.09
N HIS A 68 -11.19 -13.59 13.69
CA HIS A 68 -11.34 -13.73 15.14
C HIS A 68 -11.19 -15.18 15.64
N ARG A 69 -11.70 -16.15 14.87
CA ARG A 69 -11.81 -17.55 15.33
C ARG A 69 -10.74 -18.48 14.76
N HIS A 70 -10.39 -18.27 13.49
CA HIS A 70 -9.47 -19.12 12.74
C HIS A 70 -8.80 -18.31 11.63
N PRO A 71 -7.86 -17.43 11.98
CA PRO A 71 -7.25 -16.50 11.01
C PRO A 71 -6.53 -17.27 9.89
N VAL A 72 -6.98 -17.06 8.65
CA VAL A 72 -6.36 -17.59 7.43
C VAL A 72 -5.94 -16.40 6.56
N PRO A 73 -4.71 -16.38 6.02
CA PRO A 73 -4.27 -15.37 5.07
C PRO A 73 -5.28 -15.21 3.93
N THR A 74 -5.91 -14.05 3.81
CA THR A 74 -7.04 -13.84 2.91
C THR A 74 -6.73 -12.74 1.91
N ILE A 75 -6.93 -13.01 0.61
CA ILE A 75 -6.89 -12.04 -0.48
C ILE A 75 -8.34 -11.72 -0.88
N ILE A 76 -8.69 -10.46 -0.88
CA ILE A 76 -10.02 -10.01 -1.34
C ILE A 76 -10.03 -9.96 -2.87
N ILE A 77 -11.06 -10.54 -3.47
CA ILE A 77 -11.36 -10.41 -4.89
C ILE A 77 -12.63 -9.57 -5.01
N SER A 78 -12.54 -8.34 -5.51
CA SER A 78 -13.63 -7.38 -5.42
C SER A 78 -13.89 -6.65 -6.74
N SER A 79 -15.14 -6.26 -6.96
CA SER A 79 -15.52 -5.36 -8.05
C SER A 79 -14.99 -3.93 -7.81
N LEU A 80 -14.94 -3.09 -8.87
CA LEU A 80 -14.43 -1.72 -8.80
C LEU A 80 -15.49 -0.67 -8.44
N GLY A 81 -16.68 -1.10 -7.99
CA GLY A 81 -17.73 -0.18 -7.54
C GLY A 81 -17.33 0.59 -6.27
N GLN A 82 -17.84 1.81 -6.10
CA GLN A 82 -17.49 2.65 -4.93
C GLN A 82 -17.81 1.98 -3.59
N ALA A 83 -18.95 1.29 -3.49
CA ALA A 83 -19.32 0.56 -2.28
C ALA A 83 -18.37 -0.60 -2.00
N SER A 84 -18.01 -1.36 -3.05
CA SER A 84 -17.06 -2.47 -2.96
C SER A 84 -15.66 -2.01 -2.59
N CYS A 85 -15.20 -0.87 -3.10
CA CYS A 85 -13.91 -0.27 -2.73
C CYS A 85 -13.87 0.09 -1.23
N ALA A 86 -14.93 0.67 -0.69
CA ALA A 86 -15.00 1.00 0.73
C ALA A 86 -15.01 -0.27 1.62
N ALA A 87 -15.79 -1.28 1.26
CA ALA A 87 -15.82 -2.56 1.96
C ALA A 87 -14.48 -3.30 1.89
N THR A 88 -13.80 -3.23 0.74
CA THR A 88 -12.46 -3.82 0.55
C THR A 88 -11.40 -3.16 1.44
N LEU A 89 -11.39 -1.83 1.54
CA LEU A 89 -10.47 -1.12 2.44
C LEU A 89 -10.73 -1.47 3.92
N GLU A 90 -12.00 -1.69 4.26
CA GLU A 90 -12.36 -2.16 5.60
C GLU A 90 -11.92 -3.62 5.82
N ALA A 91 -12.02 -4.48 4.81
CA ALA A 91 -11.53 -5.86 4.87
C ALA A 91 -10.01 -5.91 5.10
N LEU A 92 -9.24 -5.06 4.43
CA LEU A 92 -7.79 -4.94 4.67
C LEU A 92 -7.50 -4.55 6.13
N ARG A 93 -8.28 -3.62 6.70
CA ARG A 93 -8.18 -3.25 8.13
C ARG A 93 -8.53 -4.41 9.06
N CYS A 94 -9.49 -5.23 8.68
CA CYS A 94 -9.92 -6.41 9.45
C CYS A 94 -8.97 -7.61 9.32
N GLY A 95 -7.84 -7.47 8.61
CA GLY A 95 -6.81 -8.50 8.53
C GLY A 95 -6.70 -9.21 7.17
N ALA A 96 -7.45 -8.80 6.14
CA ALA A 96 -7.14 -9.24 4.80
C ALA A 96 -5.74 -8.79 4.40
N VAL A 97 -5.01 -9.67 3.72
CA VAL A 97 -3.60 -9.46 3.37
C VAL A 97 -3.45 -8.55 2.16
N ASP A 98 -4.32 -8.73 1.17
CA ASP A 98 -4.24 -7.99 -0.09
C ASP A 98 -5.60 -7.95 -0.82
N VAL A 99 -5.66 -7.21 -1.95
CA VAL A 99 -6.83 -7.09 -2.80
C VAL A 99 -6.48 -7.23 -4.27
N LEU A 100 -7.37 -7.89 -5.03
CA LEU A 100 -7.37 -7.96 -6.48
C LEU A 100 -8.73 -7.51 -7.02
N ALA A 101 -8.71 -6.81 -8.16
CA ALA A 101 -9.92 -6.52 -8.89
C ALA A 101 -10.46 -7.79 -9.58
N LYS A 102 -11.77 -7.98 -9.57
CA LYS A 102 -12.42 -9.02 -10.40
C LYS A 102 -12.14 -8.75 -11.89
N PRO A 103 -11.93 -9.77 -12.71
CA PRO A 103 -11.72 -9.58 -14.14
C PRO A 103 -12.96 -8.96 -14.79
N ALA A 104 -12.80 -7.83 -15.46
CA ALA A 104 -13.88 -7.11 -16.14
C ALA A 104 -14.22 -7.71 -17.53
N GLY A 105 -13.44 -8.71 -18.01
CA GLY A 105 -13.65 -9.35 -19.31
C GLY A 105 -12.51 -10.31 -19.67
N PRO A 106 -12.59 -10.98 -20.84
CA PRO A 106 -11.62 -12.01 -21.27
C PRO A 106 -10.17 -11.51 -21.37
N TYR A 107 -9.97 -10.25 -21.72
CA TYR A 107 -8.65 -9.64 -21.90
C TYR A 107 -7.93 -9.34 -20.58
N SER A 108 -8.65 -9.23 -19.47
CA SER A 108 -8.07 -8.98 -18.14
C SER A 108 -7.60 -10.27 -17.41
N VAL A 109 -7.86 -11.44 -18.00
CA VAL A 109 -7.54 -12.74 -17.38
C VAL A 109 -6.02 -12.98 -17.36
N GLY A 110 -5.27 -12.52 -18.36
CA GLY A 110 -3.80 -12.66 -18.41
C GLY A 110 -3.11 -11.88 -17.29
N ASP A 111 -3.48 -10.63 -17.11
CA ASP A 111 -2.95 -9.76 -16.04
C ASP A 111 -3.35 -10.28 -14.65
N LEU A 112 -4.60 -10.78 -14.53
CA LEU A 112 -5.06 -11.41 -13.29
C LEU A 112 -4.20 -12.63 -12.92
N ARG A 113 -3.88 -13.51 -13.88
CA ARG A 113 -3.08 -14.72 -13.62
C ARG A 113 -1.72 -14.37 -13.02
N GLN A 114 -1.00 -13.44 -13.64
CA GLN A 114 0.34 -13.04 -13.16
C GLN A 114 0.28 -12.38 -11.77
N SER A 115 -0.68 -11.48 -11.56
CA SER A 115 -0.82 -10.77 -10.29
C SER A 115 -1.36 -11.68 -9.18
N LEU A 116 -2.26 -12.62 -9.48
CA LEU A 116 -2.85 -13.56 -8.52
C LEU A 116 -1.78 -14.47 -7.90
N ALA A 117 -0.96 -15.12 -8.73
CA ALA A 117 0.08 -16.03 -8.26
C ALA A 117 1.08 -15.31 -7.32
N ALA A 118 1.53 -14.13 -7.70
CA ALA A 118 2.40 -13.33 -6.85
C ALA A 118 1.76 -13.00 -5.50
N ARG A 119 0.48 -12.59 -5.49
CA ARG A 119 -0.23 -12.24 -4.25
C ARG A 119 -0.53 -13.45 -3.37
N ILE A 120 -0.83 -14.61 -3.95
CA ILE A 120 -1.00 -15.86 -3.19
C ILE A 120 0.31 -16.24 -2.48
N ARG A 121 1.46 -16.18 -3.18
CA ARG A 121 2.78 -16.40 -2.54
C ARG A 121 3.05 -15.40 -1.42
N GLY A 122 2.70 -14.14 -1.65
CA GLY A 122 2.78 -13.11 -0.63
C GLY A 122 1.89 -13.39 0.58
N ALA A 123 0.64 -13.79 0.34
CA ALA A 123 -0.30 -14.11 1.39
C ALA A 123 0.11 -15.35 2.20
N ALA A 124 0.61 -16.40 1.54
CA ALA A 124 1.13 -17.60 2.20
C ALA A 124 2.34 -17.29 3.11
N ALA A 125 3.16 -16.31 2.73
CA ALA A 125 4.29 -15.84 3.54
C ALA A 125 3.91 -14.77 4.57
N ALA A 126 2.68 -14.26 4.51
CA ALA A 126 2.23 -13.18 5.37
C ALA A 126 2.01 -13.67 6.81
N ARG A 127 2.29 -12.77 7.75
CA ARG A 127 1.84 -12.89 9.14
C ARG A 127 0.59 -12.02 9.29
N PRO A 128 -0.64 -12.60 9.23
CA PRO A 128 -1.86 -11.81 9.34
C PRO A 128 -1.84 -10.99 10.63
N ARG A 129 -1.98 -9.69 10.51
CA ARG A 129 -2.11 -8.79 11.65
C ARG A 129 -3.53 -8.27 11.66
N ILE A 130 -4.28 -8.61 12.68
CA ILE A 130 -5.50 -7.86 13.00
C ILE A 130 -4.99 -6.48 13.42
N ALA A 131 -5.35 -5.44 12.68
CA ALA A 131 -5.06 -4.08 13.10
C ALA A 131 -5.59 -3.93 14.53
N ARG A 132 -4.70 -3.63 15.50
CA ARG A 132 -5.12 -3.28 16.87
C ARG A 132 -6.20 -2.23 16.71
N ASP A 133 -7.28 -2.36 17.46
CA ASP A 133 -8.39 -1.42 17.42
C ASP A 133 -7.89 0.03 17.58
N LEU A 134 -7.53 0.65 16.47
CA LEU A 134 -7.35 2.09 16.34
C LEU A 134 -8.73 2.79 16.30
N ALA A 135 -9.81 2.02 16.49
CA ALA A 135 -11.19 2.48 16.50
C ALA A 135 -11.50 3.49 17.64
N ALA A 136 -10.61 3.64 18.60
CA ALA A 136 -10.69 4.68 19.62
C ALA A 136 -9.99 6.01 19.20
N THR A 137 -9.43 6.10 18.01
CA THR A 137 -8.86 7.36 17.54
C THR A 137 -10.01 8.20 16.97
N VAL A 138 -10.66 8.90 17.90
CA VAL A 138 -11.55 10.05 17.69
C VAL A 138 -11.19 10.76 16.39
N VAL A 139 -12.20 11.00 15.54
CA VAL A 139 -12.17 12.03 14.50
C VAL A 139 -11.58 13.29 15.15
N ARG A 140 -10.29 13.48 15.03
CA ARG A 140 -9.64 14.67 15.55
C ARG A 140 -10.02 15.80 14.62
N GLU A 141 -10.82 16.73 15.14
CA GLU A 141 -11.07 18.00 14.48
C GLU A 141 -9.76 18.52 13.92
N ARG A 142 -9.77 18.99 12.69
CA ARG A 142 -8.64 19.71 12.07
C ARG A 142 -8.49 21.06 12.81
N THR A 143 -8.14 21.00 14.09
CA THR A 143 -7.76 22.19 14.82
C THR A 143 -6.51 22.75 14.13
N PRO A 144 -6.47 24.06 13.83
CA PRO A 144 -5.24 24.71 13.38
C PRO A 144 -4.15 24.33 14.37
N ALA A 145 -3.22 23.50 13.96
CA ALA A 145 -2.13 23.09 14.82
C ALA A 145 -1.39 24.36 15.25
N VAL A 146 -1.29 24.56 16.56
CA VAL A 146 -0.22 25.39 17.10
C VAL A 146 1.05 24.84 16.45
N THR A 147 1.64 25.62 15.57
CA THR A 147 2.85 25.30 14.79
C THR A 147 4.01 25.12 15.75
N VAL A 148 4.14 23.93 16.32
CA VAL A 148 5.39 23.52 16.94
C VAL A 148 6.30 23.14 15.78
N GLY A 149 7.11 24.11 15.32
CA GLY A 149 7.95 24.09 14.16
C GLY A 149 8.54 22.73 13.78
N THR A 150 7.87 21.99 12.92
CA THR A 150 8.46 20.95 12.09
C THR A 150 8.90 21.52 10.75
N ALA A 151 9.46 22.72 10.80
CA ALA A 151 9.97 23.42 9.63
C ALA A 151 11.16 22.65 9.04
N GLY A 152 10.87 21.62 8.22
CA GLY A 152 11.84 21.04 7.31
C GLY A 152 12.33 22.09 6.30
N HIS A 153 13.41 21.79 5.59
CA HIS A 153 13.85 22.64 4.47
C HIS A 153 12.70 22.84 3.47
N PRO A 154 12.51 24.03 2.89
CA PRO A 154 11.39 24.29 1.95
C PRO A 154 11.32 23.33 0.76
N GLN A 155 12.45 22.74 0.37
CA GLN A 155 12.55 21.77 -0.71
C GLN A 155 12.39 20.31 -0.25
N THR A 156 12.17 20.05 1.04
CA THR A 156 11.98 18.67 1.51
C THR A 156 10.70 18.08 0.92
N VAL A 157 10.81 16.88 0.38
CA VAL A 157 9.68 16.06 -0.08
C VAL A 157 9.83 14.65 0.45
N ILE A 158 8.70 14.06 0.88
CA ILE A 158 8.63 12.70 1.40
C ILE A 158 7.99 11.81 0.35
N ALA A 159 8.59 10.66 0.09
CA ALA A 159 8.05 9.63 -0.80
C ALA A 159 7.85 8.34 -0.02
N ILE A 160 6.64 7.77 -0.07
CA ILE A 160 6.28 6.53 0.62
C ILE A 160 5.87 5.48 -0.41
N GLY A 161 6.54 4.33 -0.39
CA GLY A 161 6.24 3.18 -1.24
C GLY A 161 5.79 1.98 -0.44
N ALA A 162 4.74 1.28 -0.90
CA ALA A 162 4.21 0.10 -0.22
C ALA A 162 3.44 -0.84 -1.17
N SER A 163 3.20 -2.07 -0.72
CA SER A 163 2.39 -3.08 -1.41
C SER A 163 1.50 -3.84 -0.43
N THR A 164 1.58 -5.15 -0.38
CA THR A 164 0.82 -6.04 0.52
C THR A 164 0.96 -5.61 1.99
N GLY A 165 -0.17 -5.34 2.65
CA GLY A 165 -0.22 -4.75 3.99
C GLY A 165 0.04 -3.24 4.06
N GLY A 166 0.38 -2.61 2.92
CA GLY A 166 0.80 -1.21 2.85
C GLY A 166 -0.30 -0.21 3.17
N THR A 167 -1.56 -0.49 2.81
CA THR A 167 -2.69 0.42 3.09
C THR A 167 -2.86 0.68 4.58
N VAL A 168 -2.72 -0.35 5.40
CA VAL A 168 -2.77 -0.24 6.86
C VAL A 168 -1.51 0.46 7.38
N ALA A 169 -0.33 0.09 6.90
CA ALA A 169 0.93 0.67 7.33
C ALA A 169 1.02 2.17 7.02
N ILE A 170 0.62 2.60 5.81
CA ILE A 170 0.56 4.01 5.43
C ILE A 170 -0.42 4.77 6.35
N GLN A 171 -1.61 4.23 6.58
CA GLN A 171 -2.59 4.84 7.49
C GLN A 171 -2.03 5.02 8.90
N GLU A 172 -1.38 4.00 9.48
CA GLU A 172 -0.77 4.07 10.81
C GLU A 172 0.29 5.18 10.91
N ILE A 173 1.11 5.35 9.89
CA ILE A 173 2.13 6.40 9.85
C ILE A 173 1.47 7.78 9.74
N LEU A 174 0.56 7.98 8.78
CA LEU A 174 -0.03 9.30 8.53
C LEU A 174 -0.89 9.79 9.70
N LEU A 175 -1.54 8.90 10.43
CA LEU A 175 -2.31 9.26 11.65
C LEU A 175 -1.45 9.89 12.75
N GLN A 176 -0.16 9.59 12.79
CA GLN A 176 0.77 10.10 13.80
C GLN A 176 1.46 11.41 13.36
N LEU A 177 1.37 11.77 12.08
CA LEU A 177 2.04 12.95 11.55
C LEU A 177 1.22 14.23 11.77
N SER A 178 1.92 15.36 11.85
CA SER A 178 1.30 16.68 11.99
C SER A 178 0.76 17.20 10.65
N ALA A 179 -0.16 18.16 10.71
CA ALA A 179 -0.76 18.77 9.52
C ALA A 179 0.23 19.58 8.67
N ASP A 180 1.34 20.02 9.25
CA ASP A 180 2.34 20.90 8.63
C ASP A 180 3.58 20.16 8.10
N MET A 181 3.50 18.84 7.94
CA MET A 181 4.59 18.04 7.35
C MET A 181 4.96 18.51 5.94
N PRO A 182 6.22 18.30 5.49
CA PRO A 182 6.57 18.49 4.09
C PRO A 182 5.62 17.75 3.16
N PRO A 183 5.49 18.20 1.89
CA PRO A 183 4.64 17.50 0.93
C PRO A 183 5.05 16.05 0.77
N MET A 184 4.05 15.19 0.52
CA MET A 184 4.25 13.76 0.37
C MET A 184 3.72 13.25 -0.96
N VAL A 185 4.43 12.27 -1.53
CA VAL A 185 3.96 11.44 -2.64
C VAL A 185 3.93 9.98 -2.18
N ILE A 186 2.84 9.28 -2.48
CA ILE A 186 2.58 7.93 -1.98
C ILE A 186 2.28 7.01 -3.16
N THR A 187 3.05 5.95 -3.29
CA THR A 187 2.77 4.85 -4.23
C THR A 187 2.43 3.59 -3.44
N GLN A 188 1.18 3.18 -3.55
CA GLN A 188 0.68 1.89 -3.07
C GLN A 188 0.31 1.03 -4.27
N HIS A 189 0.77 -0.22 -4.31
CA HIS A 189 0.34 -1.17 -5.33
C HIS A 189 -1.13 -1.55 -5.08
N ILE A 190 -2.02 -0.83 -5.71
CA ILE A 190 -3.46 -1.00 -5.57
C ILE A 190 -4.12 -0.83 -6.95
N PRO A 191 -5.16 -1.61 -7.30
CA PRO A 191 -5.83 -1.47 -8.58
C PRO A 191 -6.45 -0.09 -8.79
N ALA A 192 -6.61 0.32 -10.06
CA ALA A 192 -7.34 1.51 -10.42
C ALA A 192 -8.75 1.52 -9.79
N GLY A 193 -9.21 2.68 -9.34
CA GLY A 193 -10.48 2.83 -8.61
C GLY A 193 -10.34 2.68 -7.09
N PHE A 194 -9.47 1.81 -6.59
CA PHE A 194 -9.22 1.72 -5.14
C PHE A 194 -8.33 2.84 -4.62
N SER A 195 -7.44 3.40 -5.44
CA SER A 195 -6.55 4.50 -5.07
C SER A 195 -7.30 5.75 -4.62
N LEU A 196 -8.37 6.12 -5.35
CA LEU A 196 -9.25 7.23 -4.97
C LEU A 196 -9.97 6.97 -3.63
N ALA A 197 -10.52 5.77 -3.45
CA ALA A 197 -11.20 5.39 -2.20
C ALA A 197 -10.22 5.40 -1.02
N PHE A 198 -8.97 4.94 -1.24
CA PHE A 198 -7.91 4.96 -0.24
C PHE A 198 -7.50 6.38 0.14
N ALA A 199 -7.27 7.26 -0.84
CA ALA A 199 -6.95 8.67 -0.61
C ALA A 199 -8.07 9.37 0.18
N ASN A 200 -9.34 9.21 -0.24
CA ASN A 200 -10.51 9.77 0.44
C ASN A 200 -10.66 9.26 1.89
N ARG A 201 -10.32 7.99 2.14
CA ARG A 201 -10.31 7.44 3.51
C ARG A 201 -9.21 8.08 4.35
N LEU A 202 -7.99 8.20 3.83
CA LEU A 202 -6.88 8.84 4.54
C LEU A 202 -7.19 10.31 4.84
N ASP A 203 -7.79 11.04 3.90
CA ASP A 203 -8.16 12.45 4.10
C ASP A 203 -9.12 12.66 5.27
N LYS A 204 -10.08 11.74 5.45
CA LYS A 204 -11.01 11.77 6.58
C LYS A 204 -10.37 11.47 7.93
N LEU A 205 -9.29 10.71 7.95
CA LEU A 205 -8.67 10.21 9.17
C LEU A 205 -7.44 11.02 9.59
N CYS A 206 -6.69 11.55 8.62
CA CYS A 206 -5.41 12.21 8.86
C CYS A 206 -5.57 13.73 9.09
N ARG A 207 -4.56 14.33 9.72
CA ARG A 207 -4.50 15.78 9.91
C ARG A 207 -4.10 16.53 8.65
N MET A 208 -3.31 15.88 7.80
CA MET A 208 -2.91 16.38 6.49
C MET A 208 -4.07 16.25 5.50
N GLU A 209 -4.07 17.09 4.47
CA GLU A 209 -4.90 16.86 3.29
C GLU A 209 -4.34 15.67 2.51
N VAL A 210 -5.19 14.72 2.16
CA VAL A 210 -4.79 13.56 1.36
C VAL A 210 -5.74 13.42 0.18
N ARG A 211 -5.21 13.36 -1.03
CA ARG A 211 -6.02 13.12 -2.22
C ARG A 211 -5.29 12.28 -3.27
N GLU A 212 -6.03 11.72 -4.19
CA GLU A 212 -5.44 11.12 -5.37
C GLU A 212 -4.77 12.18 -6.23
N ALA A 213 -3.60 11.88 -6.78
CA ALA A 213 -2.83 12.81 -7.60
C ALA A 213 -3.49 13.03 -8.97
N VAL A 214 -3.44 14.26 -9.45
CA VAL A 214 -3.81 14.64 -10.81
C VAL A 214 -2.56 15.19 -11.52
N ASN A 215 -2.47 14.95 -12.82
CA ASN A 215 -1.34 15.45 -13.61
C ASN A 215 -1.23 16.98 -13.52
N GLY A 216 -0.03 17.49 -13.21
CA GLY A 216 0.22 18.90 -13.01
C GLY A 216 0.00 19.41 -11.58
N ASP A 217 -0.41 18.57 -10.64
CA ASP A 217 -0.55 18.94 -9.23
C ASP A 217 0.75 19.54 -8.68
N THR A 218 0.65 20.68 -8.02
CA THR A 218 1.77 21.31 -7.32
C THR A 218 1.83 20.86 -5.87
N LEU A 219 3.03 20.55 -5.41
CA LEU A 219 3.26 20.10 -4.04
C LEU A 219 3.34 21.29 -3.08
N ARG A 220 2.70 21.15 -1.92
CA ARG A 220 2.74 22.10 -0.82
C ARG A 220 2.74 21.39 0.53
N ARG A 221 3.21 22.07 1.56
CA ARG A 221 3.17 21.55 2.93
C ARG A 221 1.76 21.15 3.32
N GLY A 222 1.67 20.09 4.09
CA GLY A 222 0.40 19.55 4.57
C GLY A 222 -0.42 18.78 3.52
N LEU A 223 0.14 18.53 2.33
CA LEU A 223 -0.50 17.77 1.26
C LEU A 223 0.22 16.45 1.01
N ALA A 224 -0.53 15.37 1.01
CA ALA A 224 -0.10 14.04 0.57
C ALA A 224 -0.87 13.62 -0.70
N LEU A 225 -0.14 13.24 -1.73
CA LEU A 225 -0.71 12.82 -3.02
C LEU A 225 -0.50 11.32 -3.24
N VAL A 226 -1.60 10.58 -3.40
CA VAL A 226 -1.59 9.14 -3.68
C VAL A 226 -1.57 8.92 -5.18
N ALA A 227 -0.66 8.10 -5.66
CA ALA A 227 -0.59 7.72 -7.08
C ALA A 227 -1.89 7.01 -7.52
N PRO A 228 -2.53 7.44 -8.61
CA PRO A 228 -3.68 6.75 -9.16
C PRO A 228 -3.25 5.37 -9.70
N GLY A 229 -4.12 4.38 -9.53
CA GLY A 229 -3.90 3.08 -10.16
C GLY A 229 -3.79 3.22 -11.68
N ASP A 230 -2.96 2.39 -12.28
CA ASP A 230 -2.67 2.37 -13.73
C ASP A 230 -1.88 3.58 -14.27
N TYR A 231 -1.29 4.40 -13.38
CA TYR A 231 -0.37 5.48 -13.75
C TYR A 231 0.87 5.45 -12.86
N HIS A 232 2.05 5.66 -13.45
CA HIS A 232 3.25 6.00 -12.70
C HIS A 232 3.18 7.45 -12.23
N LEU A 233 3.50 7.69 -10.96
CA LEU A 233 3.63 9.03 -10.40
C LEU A 233 5.11 9.44 -10.40
N LEU A 234 5.41 10.55 -11.05
CA LEU A 234 6.74 11.12 -11.11
C LEU A 234 6.74 12.53 -10.51
N LEU A 235 7.80 12.81 -9.75
CA LEU A 235 8.08 14.15 -9.25
C LEU A 235 8.90 14.92 -10.29
N ARG A 236 8.51 16.17 -10.57
CA ARG A 236 9.25 17.08 -11.44
C ARG A 236 9.55 18.39 -10.74
N ARG A 237 10.70 18.98 -11.04
CA ARG A 237 11.02 20.35 -10.63
C ARG A 237 10.07 21.32 -11.34
N SER A 238 9.47 22.26 -10.60
CA SER A 238 8.60 23.30 -11.13
C SER A 238 8.87 24.62 -10.39
N GLY A 239 9.56 25.54 -11.03
CA GLY A 239 10.05 26.76 -10.38
C GLY A 239 10.88 26.47 -9.13
N THR A 240 10.48 27.01 -8.00
CA THR A 240 11.13 26.78 -6.69
C THR A 240 10.62 25.54 -5.97
N GLY A 241 9.58 24.89 -6.48
CA GLY A 241 8.92 23.72 -5.87
C GLY A 241 8.90 22.50 -6.78
N TYR A 242 7.85 21.72 -6.65
CA TYR A 242 7.64 20.47 -7.37
C TYR A 242 6.23 20.36 -7.93
N ALA A 243 6.11 19.65 -9.04
CA ALA A 243 4.83 19.24 -9.63
C ALA A 243 4.82 17.74 -9.92
N ILE A 244 3.62 17.18 -10.06
CA ILE A 244 3.38 15.78 -10.40
C ILE A 244 3.23 15.63 -11.90
N GLU A 245 3.89 14.63 -12.45
CA GLU A 245 3.65 14.09 -13.77
C GLU A 245 3.10 12.66 -13.64
N LEU A 246 1.98 12.37 -14.29
CA LEU A 246 1.40 11.04 -14.38
C LEU A 246 1.67 10.44 -15.76
N GLN A 247 2.19 9.22 -15.81
CA GLN A 247 2.54 8.54 -17.05
C GLN A 247 1.96 7.13 -17.12
N GLN A 248 1.39 6.74 -18.26
CA GLN A 248 1.01 5.37 -18.61
C GLN A 248 2.16 4.68 -19.35
N GLY A 249 3.34 4.59 -18.72
CA GLY A 249 4.47 3.83 -19.24
C GLY A 249 4.30 2.32 -19.05
N PRO A 250 5.27 1.51 -19.53
CA PRO A 250 5.30 0.07 -19.27
C PRO A 250 5.31 -0.21 -17.75
N GLN A 251 4.73 -1.34 -17.34
CA GLN A 251 4.82 -1.79 -15.95
C GLN A 251 6.29 -2.03 -15.55
N VAL A 252 6.65 -1.60 -14.36
CA VAL A 252 7.96 -1.85 -13.75
C VAL A 252 7.77 -2.82 -12.59
N CYS A 253 8.53 -3.91 -12.57
CA CYS A 253 8.32 -5.01 -11.62
C CYS A 253 6.86 -5.52 -11.62
N TYR A 254 6.21 -5.54 -12.79
CA TYR A 254 4.79 -5.90 -12.97
C TYR A 254 3.81 -4.95 -12.27
N GLN A 255 4.25 -3.74 -11.90
CA GLN A 255 3.43 -2.76 -11.18
C GLN A 255 3.27 -1.45 -11.96
N ARG A 256 2.07 -0.88 -11.90
CA ARG A 256 1.74 0.48 -12.30
C ARG A 256 0.58 0.97 -11.43
N PRO A 257 0.86 1.87 -10.47
CA PRO A 257 2.11 2.61 -10.22
C PRO A 257 3.28 1.75 -9.74
N SER A 258 4.52 2.19 -10.02
CA SER A 258 5.75 1.59 -9.50
C SER A 258 6.42 2.51 -8.48
N VAL A 259 6.87 1.93 -7.38
CA VAL A 259 7.63 2.60 -6.33
C VAL A 259 9.04 2.96 -6.80
N ASP A 260 9.69 2.10 -7.62
CA ASP A 260 11.00 2.40 -8.23
C ASP A 260 10.94 3.67 -9.09
N VAL A 261 9.89 3.83 -9.91
CA VAL A 261 9.70 5.00 -10.77
C VAL A 261 9.52 6.27 -9.93
N MET A 262 8.69 6.20 -8.90
CA MET A 262 8.49 7.32 -7.98
C MET A 262 9.78 7.71 -7.27
N PHE A 263 10.49 6.79 -6.64
CA PHE A 263 11.72 7.09 -5.91
C PHE A 263 12.83 7.60 -6.83
N ALA A 264 12.98 7.05 -8.03
CA ALA A 264 13.94 7.53 -9.01
C ALA A 264 13.65 8.97 -9.42
N SER A 265 12.38 9.32 -9.62
CA SER A 265 11.98 10.70 -9.95
C SER A 265 12.24 11.67 -8.79
N VAL A 266 12.04 11.23 -7.55
CA VAL A 266 12.35 12.00 -6.33
C VAL A 266 13.86 12.20 -6.20
N ALA A 267 14.66 11.17 -6.46
CA ALA A 267 16.12 11.27 -6.47
C ALA A 267 16.60 12.34 -7.47
N GLN A 268 16.02 12.36 -8.66
CA GLN A 268 16.37 13.32 -9.71
C GLN A 268 15.91 14.75 -9.38
N ALA A 269 14.68 14.91 -8.88
CA ALA A 269 14.08 16.22 -8.68
C ALA A 269 14.50 16.88 -7.35
N ALA A 270 14.61 16.10 -6.26
CA ALA A 270 14.84 16.62 -4.92
C ALA A 270 16.23 16.31 -4.37
N GLY A 271 16.94 15.30 -4.88
CA GLY A 271 18.28 14.97 -4.43
C GLY A 271 18.35 14.72 -2.91
N ASN A 272 19.22 15.44 -2.23
CA ASN A 272 19.44 15.36 -0.78
C ASN A 272 18.23 15.85 0.06
N TYR A 273 17.26 16.54 -0.53
CA TYR A 273 16.01 16.94 0.12
C TYR A 273 14.92 15.87 0.03
N GLY A 274 15.16 14.79 -0.70
CA GLY A 274 14.24 13.66 -0.76
C GLY A 274 14.33 12.77 0.49
N VAL A 275 13.18 12.36 1.02
CA VAL A 275 13.07 11.38 2.11
C VAL A 275 12.24 10.20 1.61
N GLY A 276 12.85 9.05 1.39
CA GLY A 276 12.19 7.82 0.94
C GLY A 276 11.83 6.90 2.11
N VAL A 277 10.61 6.40 2.13
CA VAL A 277 10.13 5.39 3.10
C VAL A 277 9.61 4.20 2.32
N LEU A 278 10.19 3.02 2.53
CA LEU A 278 9.77 1.77 1.91
C LEU A 278 9.18 0.84 2.95
N LEU A 279 7.90 0.51 2.76
CA LEU A 279 7.12 -0.27 3.70
C LEU A 279 6.92 -1.72 3.22
N THR A 280 6.19 -2.46 4.01
CA THR A 280 5.78 -3.84 3.73
C THR A 280 5.29 -4.03 2.29
N GLY A 281 5.66 -5.13 1.69
CA GLY A 281 5.26 -5.51 0.34
C GLY A 281 6.05 -6.67 -0.21
N MET A 282 5.46 -7.38 -1.17
CA MET A 282 6.10 -8.47 -1.87
C MET A 282 6.93 -7.96 -3.06
N GLY A 283 7.99 -8.68 -3.40
CA GLY A 283 8.84 -8.40 -4.56
C GLY A 283 9.98 -7.43 -4.24
N SER A 284 10.44 -6.70 -5.27
CA SER A 284 11.64 -5.85 -5.21
C SER A 284 11.39 -4.41 -5.68
N ASP A 285 10.16 -4.06 -6.07
CA ASP A 285 9.84 -2.70 -6.51
C ASP A 285 10.11 -1.70 -5.39
N GLY A 286 10.71 -0.57 -5.73
CA GLY A 286 11.18 0.44 -4.79
C GLY A 286 12.64 0.27 -4.32
N ALA A 287 13.24 -0.92 -4.46
CA ALA A 287 14.60 -1.15 -3.97
C ALA A 287 15.66 -0.41 -4.82
N LYS A 288 15.52 -0.41 -6.14
CA LYS A 288 16.44 0.30 -7.05
C LYS A 288 16.22 1.81 -7.00
N GLY A 289 14.96 2.26 -6.96
CA GLY A 289 14.64 3.68 -6.83
C GLY A 289 15.10 4.26 -5.49
N MET A 290 14.98 3.49 -4.39
CA MET A 290 15.51 3.87 -3.08
C MET A 290 17.05 3.96 -3.09
N LEU A 291 17.75 3.04 -3.79
CA LEU A 291 19.19 3.13 -3.99
C LEU A 291 19.58 4.41 -4.76
N ALA A 292 18.83 4.75 -5.81
CA ALA A 292 19.05 5.98 -6.54
C ALA A 292 18.88 7.22 -5.64
N LEU A 293 17.84 7.23 -4.80
CA LEU A 293 17.60 8.30 -3.84
C LEU A 293 18.73 8.41 -2.80
N ARG A 294 19.19 7.30 -2.25
CA ARG A 294 20.33 7.29 -1.32
C ARG A 294 21.60 7.82 -1.97
N ARG A 295 21.90 7.40 -3.21
CA ARG A 295 23.05 7.91 -3.98
C ARG A 295 22.98 9.39 -4.31
N ALA A 296 21.76 9.93 -4.42
CA ALA A 296 21.52 11.37 -4.58
C ALA A 296 21.62 12.16 -3.26
N GLY A 297 22.01 11.53 -2.16
CA GLY A 297 22.13 12.12 -0.83
C GLY A 297 20.83 12.19 -0.02
N GLY A 298 19.74 11.60 -0.53
CA GLY A 298 18.47 11.55 0.16
C GLY A 298 18.48 10.62 1.38
N THR A 299 17.57 10.88 2.31
CA THR A 299 17.36 10.01 3.49
C THR A 299 16.48 8.83 3.11
N THR A 300 16.89 7.62 3.49
CA THR A 300 16.15 6.39 3.17
C THR A 300 15.81 5.60 4.42
N ILE A 301 14.54 5.25 4.58
CA ILE A 301 13.98 4.55 5.73
C ILE A 301 13.24 3.31 5.23
N ALA A 302 13.46 2.16 5.85
CA ALA A 302 12.71 0.94 5.55
C ALA A 302 12.04 0.37 6.80
N GLN A 303 10.88 -0.23 6.61
CA GLN A 303 10.19 -0.97 7.66
C GLN A 303 10.97 -2.22 8.02
N ASP A 304 11.04 -2.56 9.30
CA ASP A 304 11.71 -3.75 9.81
C ASP A 304 10.93 -5.04 9.49
N GLU A 305 11.59 -6.18 9.58
CA GLU A 305 11.01 -7.48 9.29
C GLU A 305 9.86 -7.84 10.23
N SER A 306 10.03 -7.54 11.52
CA SER A 306 9.09 -7.95 12.57
C SER A 306 7.74 -7.26 12.46
N SER A 307 7.70 -6.04 11.91
CA SER A 307 6.47 -5.27 11.72
C SER A 307 5.89 -5.35 10.31
N CYS A 308 6.59 -5.93 9.33
CA CYS A 308 6.05 -6.18 8.01
C CYS A 308 4.98 -7.28 8.00
N VAL A 309 3.93 -7.11 7.19
CA VAL A 309 3.04 -8.20 6.78
C VAL A 309 3.78 -9.14 5.82
N VAL A 310 4.50 -8.56 4.84
CA VAL A 310 5.40 -9.28 3.93
C VAL A 310 6.72 -8.54 3.85
N TYR A 311 7.81 -9.16 4.29
CA TYR A 311 9.16 -8.58 4.27
C TYR A 311 9.86 -8.91 2.95
N GLY A 312 9.35 -8.34 1.84
CA GLY A 312 9.92 -8.49 0.49
C GLY A 312 10.62 -7.22 0.02
N MET A 313 9.87 -6.18 -0.27
CA MET A 313 10.39 -4.88 -0.75
C MET A 313 11.46 -4.28 0.19
N PRO A 314 11.25 -4.20 1.51
CA PRO A 314 12.28 -3.71 2.43
C PRO A 314 13.53 -4.60 2.47
N ARG A 315 13.38 -5.93 2.40
CA ARG A 315 14.49 -6.88 2.36
C ARG A 315 15.38 -6.65 1.14
N GLU A 316 14.78 -6.51 -0.05
CA GLU A 316 15.52 -6.27 -1.28
C GLU A 316 16.23 -4.90 -1.27
N ALA A 317 15.60 -3.86 -0.74
CA ALA A 317 16.24 -2.57 -0.56
C ALA A 317 17.44 -2.65 0.40
N LYS A 318 17.32 -3.39 1.49
CA LYS A 318 18.44 -3.66 2.43
C LYS A 318 19.56 -4.45 1.75
N ARG A 319 19.24 -5.47 0.95
CA ARG A 319 20.23 -6.27 0.20
C ARG A 319 21.02 -5.42 -0.80
N LEU A 320 20.42 -4.40 -1.38
CA LEU A 320 21.08 -3.45 -2.29
C LEU A 320 21.85 -2.32 -1.57
N ASP A 321 21.93 -2.34 -0.25
CA ASP A 321 22.46 -1.22 0.55
C ASP A 321 21.76 0.12 0.24
N ALA A 322 20.44 0.07 -0.03
CA ALA A 322 19.64 1.24 -0.33
C ALA A 322 19.06 1.92 0.92
N VAL A 323 19.17 1.28 2.09
CA VAL A 323 18.49 1.68 3.33
C VAL A 323 19.48 2.34 4.29
N GLY A 324 19.21 3.59 4.68
CA GLY A 324 19.98 4.31 5.70
C GLY A 324 19.53 3.99 7.13
N THR A 325 18.21 3.80 7.32
CA THR A 325 17.62 3.52 8.63
C THR A 325 16.55 2.43 8.51
N VAL A 326 16.59 1.45 9.39
CA VAL A 326 15.52 0.44 9.55
C VAL A 326 14.76 0.77 10.83
N ALA A 327 13.43 0.77 10.77
CA ALA A 327 12.58 1.08 11.92
C ALA A 327 11.32 0.21 11.95
N SER A 328 10.77 -0.04 13.14
CA SER A 328 9.47 -0.67 13.28
C SER A 328 8.36 0.24 12.74
N LEU A 329 7.24 -0.32 12.30
CA LEU A 329 6.11 0.47 11.80
C LEU A 329 5.67 1.54 12.81
N ALA A 330 5.68 1.21 14.09
CA ALA A 330 5.31 2.12 15.17
C ALA A 330 6.27 3.32 15.30
N ASP A 331 7.54 3.14 14.95
CA ASP A 331 8.60 4.15 15.10
C ASP A 331 8.81 4.99 13.85
N ILE A 332 8.36 4.55 12.66
CA ILE A 332 8.62 5.21 11.38
C ILE A 332 8.19 6.69 11.40
N ALA A 333 7.02 7.00 11.96
CA ALA A 333 6.55 8.39 12.03
C ALA A 333 7.50 9.29 12.83
N GLY A 334 8.05 8.78 13.94
CA GLY A 334 9.04 9.46 14.74
C GLY A 334 10.38 9.62 14.04
N VAL A 335 10.85 8.56 13.35
CA VAL A 335 12.08 8.60 12.54
C VAL A 335 11.95 9.60 11.41
N LEU A 336 10.83 9.59 10.69
CA LEU A 336 10.53 10.51 9.61
C LEU A 336 10.52 11.97 10.09
N THR A 337 9.87 12.25 11.22
CA THR A 337 9.83 13.59 11.81
C THR A 337 11.23 14.09 12.18
N ARG A 338 12.09 13.23 12.74
CA ARG A 338 13.49 13.57 13.03
C ARG A 338 14.30 13.84 11.76
N ALA A 339 14.14 13.01 10.73
CA ALA A 339 14.83 13.19 9.45
C ALA A 339 14.50 14.56 8.82
N VAL A 340 13.23 14.95 8.80
CA VAL A 340 12.78 16.26 8.31
C VAL A 340 13.40 17.41 9.10
N LYS A 341 13.46 17.32 10.44
CA LYS A 341 14.09 18.33 11.29
C LYS A 341 15.60 18.48 11.04
N LEU A 342 16.30 17.37 10.80
CA LEU A 342 17.73 17.41 10.51
C LEU A 342 18.03 18.12 9.18
N GLN A 343 17.21 17.93 8.15
CA GLN A 343 17.34 18.63 6.88
C GLN A 343 17.13 20.16 7.03
N ALA A 344 16.23 20.59 7.91
CA ALA A 344 16.04 22.01 8.21
C ALA A 344 17.31 22.68 8.75
N ASN A 345 17.99 21.99 9.67
CA ASN A 345 19.20 22.52 10.30
C ASN A 345 20.42 22.56 9.37
N GLN A 346 20.48 21.70 8.34
CA GLN A 346 21.54 21.71 7.34
C GLN A 346 21.40 22.90 6.38
N GLY A 347 20.18 23.27 5.99
CA GLY A 347 19.92 24.45 5.16
C GLY A 347 20.28 25.77 5.85
N ALA A 348 20.07 25.86 7.17
CA ALA A 348 20.39 27.05 7.95
C ALA A 348 21.92 27.32 8.15
N LYS A 349 22.77 26.30 7.89
CA LYS A 349 24.24 26.45 7.98
C LYS A 349 24.91 26.80 6.66
N SER A 350 24.16 26.79 5.56
CA SER A 350 24.66 27.01 4.20
C SER A 350 24.25 28.38 3.65
N THR A 351 23.50 29.17 4.42
CA THR A 351 23.18 30.59 4.19
C THR A 351 23.98 31.47 5.16
#